data_f67ba9c9c8cc366692fc806da5f55b64
#
_entry.id   f67ba9c9c8cc366692fc806da5f55b64
#
_cell.length_a   1.000
_cell.length_b   1.000
_cell.length_c   1.000
_cell.angle_alpha   90.00
_cell.angle_beta   90.00
_cell.angle_gamma   90.00
#
_symmetry.space_group_name_H-M   'P 1'
#
loop_
_entity.id
_entity.type
_entity.pdbx_description
1 polymer ?
#
loop_
_entity_poly.entity_id
_entity_poly.type
_entity_poly.pdbx_seq_one_letter_code
_entity_poly.pdbx_strand_id
1 'polypeptide(L)'
;IDGEIDAGSSTGSVSSILPALNDAFSDATSVGLILKMNSPGGSPVQSAIVNDEINRLRKLHPNKPVYVVVEDMCASGCYYIAAAADRIYVSQASIVGSIGVLMSSFGFTGLMDKLGIERRLMTAGENKGLMDPFSPYSAKHKEFTQAMLKEIHEQFIAAVRVGRGKRLKENPEIFSGLFWTGSHAITLGLADGLGTVDSVARDVLKAEDVIDYTVREGLSDRVLKKFGAAVGEGAARALGNEWLKPR
;
A
#
# COMPACT_ATOMS: atom_id res chain seq x y z
N ILE A 1 -8.81 -3.09 -4.59
CA ILE A 1 -7.92 -2.39 -3.63
C ILE A 1 -7.82 -0.96 -4.12
N ASP A 2 -8.33 -0.02 -3.33
CA ASP A 2 -8.39 1.40 -3.72
C ASP A 2 -7.88 2.27 -2.57
N GLY A 3 -7.05 3.29 -2.89
CA GLY A 3 -6.43 4.18 -1.91
C GLY A 3 -5.25 3.55 -1.16
N GLU A 4 -4.89 4.13 -0.02
CA GLU A 4 -3.74 3.73 0.78
C GLU A 4 -3.93 2.37 1.44
N ILE A 5 -2.86 1.56 1.46
CA ILE A 5 -2.83 0.25 2.12
C ILE A 5 -2.42 0.45 3.58
N ASP A 6 -3.41 0.37 4.46
CA ASP A 6 -3.26 0.68 5.88
C ASP A 6 -4.32 -0.08 6.69
N ALA A 7 -4.05 -0.33 7.96
CA ALA A 7 -4.95 -1.08 8.84
C ALA A 7 -6.31 -0.41 9.06
N GLY A 8 -6.40 0.92 8.90
CA GLY A 8 -7.64 1.69 9.01
C GLY A 8 -8.38 1.90 7.70
N SER A 9 -7.82 1.45 6.57
CA SER A 9 -8.43 1.61 5.24
C SER A 9 -9.66 0.70 5.09
N SER A 10 -10.70 1.21 4.45
CA SER A 10 -11.93 0.45 4.16
C SER A 10 -11.75 -0.54 2.99
N THR A 11 -10.83 -0.26 2.08
CA THR A 11 -10.61 -1.03 0.84
C THR A 11 -9.17 -1.46 0.64
N GLY A 12 -8.25 -0.99 1.49
CA GLY A 12 -6.82 -1.27 1.45
C GLY A 12 -6.27 -2.02 2.67
N SER A 13 -7.12 -2.42 3.63
CA SER A 13 -6.68 -3.17 4.82
C SER A 13 -6.75 -4.68 4.63
N VAL A 14 -5.93 -5.42 5.36
CA VAL A 14 -6.02 -6.89 5.45
C VAL A 14 -7.42 -7.34 5.85
N SER A 15 -8.07 -6.63 6.79
CA SER A 15 -9.41 -6.97 7.27
C SER A 15 -10.52 -6.85 6.22
N SER A 16 -10.31 -6.04 5.18
CA SER A 16 -11.24 -5.92 4.06
C SER A 16 -10.86 -6.80 2.87
N ILE A 17 -9.57 -6.96 2.61
CA ILE A 17 -9.08 -7.68 1.43
C ILE A 17 -9.16 -9.20 1.60
N LEU A 18 -8.75 -9.74 2.76
CA LEU A 18 -8.71 -11.18 2.96
C LEU A 18 -10.07 -11.86 2.89
N PRO A 19 -11.16 -11.34 3.51
CA PRO A 19 -12.49 -11.91 3.33
C PRO A 19 -12.93 -11.93 1.86
N ALA A 20 -12.74 -10.81 1.14
CA ALA A 20 -13.07 -10.72 -0.29
C ALA A 20 -12.30 -11.76 -1.13
N LEU A 21 -11.01 -11.97 -0.86
CA LEU A 21 -10.21 -13.00 -1.52
C LEU A 21 -10.77 -14.41 -1.23
N ASN A 22 -11.04 -14.71 0.03
CA ASN A 22 -11.55 -16.03 0.43
C ASN A 22 -12.93 -16.30 -0.19
N ASP A 23 -13.83 -15.33 -0.20
CA ASP A 23 -15.16 -15.46 -0.81
C ASP A 23 -15.04 -15.72 -2.32
N ALA A 24 -14.22 -14.93 -3.04
CA ALA A 24 -14.01 -15.08 -4.47
C ALA A 24 -13.33 -16.41 -4.83
N PHE A 25 -12.39 -16.90 -4.01
CA PHE A 25 -11.76 -18.20 -4.26
C PHE A 25 -12.69 -19.37 -3.92
N SER A 26 -13.58 -19.22 -2.95
CA SER A 26 -14.55 -20.25 -2.51
C SER A 26 -15.73 -20.41 -3.49
N ASP A 27 -16.00 -19.40 -4.31
CA ASP A 27 -17.06 -19.49 -5.31
C ASP A 27 -16.67 -20.47 -6.43
N ALA A 28 -17.35 -21.63 -6.45
CA ALA A 28 -17.10 -22.67 -7.43
C ALA A 28 -17.45 -22.28 -8.88
N THR A 29 -18.25 -21.24 -9.07
CA THR A 29 -18.66 -20.75 -10.40
C THR A 29 -17.64 -19.79 -11.03
N SER A 30 -16.76 -19.22 -10.23
CA SER A 30 -15.75 -18.27 -10.69
C SER A 30 -14.59 -19.00 -11.39
N VAL A 31 -14.29 -18.60 -12.61
CA VAL A 31 -13.22 -19.18 -13.44
C VAL A 31 -11.85 -18.54 -13.22
N GLY A 32 -11.79 -17.43 -12.52
CA GLY A 32 -10.57 -16.69 -12.18
C GLY A 32 -10.89 -15.47 -11.32
N LEU A 33 -9.87 -14.80 -10.85
CA LEU A 33 -9.98 -13.62 -10.00
C LEU A 33 -9.28 -12.43 -10.65
N ILE A 34 -9.94 -11.28 -10.67
CA ILE A 34 -9.34 -10.01 -11.06
C ILE A 34 -9.23 -9.11 -9.83
N LEU A 35 -8.01 -8.76 -9.45
CA LEU A 35 -7.73 -7.73 -8.47
C LEU A 35 -7.63 -6.38 -9.18
N LYS A 36 -8.69 -5.59 -9.08
CA LYS A 36 -8.68 -4.21 -9.53
C LYS A 36 -7.90 -3.36 -8.52
N MET A 37 -6.87 -2.66 -8.98
CA MET A 37 -5.94 -1.94 -8.11
C MET A 37 -5.76 -0.49 -8.53
N ASN A 38 -5.95 0.41 -7.57
CA ASN A 38 -5.70 1.84 -7.70
C ASN A 38 -5.16 2.39 -6.38
N SER A 39 -3.84 2.26 -6.15
CA SER A 39 -3.25 2.52 -4.84
C SER A 39 -1.81 3.04 -4.94
N PRO A 40 -1.45 4.05 -4.14
CA PRO A 40 -0.06 4.52 -4.01
C PRO A 40 0.82 3.56 -3.18
N GLY A 41 0.23 2.53 -2.58
CA GLY A 41 0.88 1.64 -1.63
C GLY A 41 0.54 1.98 -0.18
N GLY A 42 1.46 1.75 0.73
CA GLY A 42 1.27 1.99 2.17
C GLY A 42 2.05 0.99 3.02
N SER A 43 1.42 0.43 4.03
CA SER A 43 2.04 -0.46 5.02
C SER A 43 2.70 -1.69 4.39
N PRO A 44 4.02 -1.89 4.59
CA PRO A 44 4.71 -3.09 4.13
C PRO A 44 4.14 -4.37 4.75
N VAL A 45 3.73 -4.32 6.01
CA VAL A 45 3.17 -5.48 6.72
C VAL A 45 1.83 -5.90 6.12
N GLN A 46 0.91 -4.94 5.90
CA GLN A 46 -0.38 -5.23 5.27
C GLN A 46 -0.17 -5.79 3.86
N SER A 47 0.75 -5.21 3.09
CA SER A 47 1.06 -5.66 1.73
C SER A 47 1.63 -7.07 1.70
N ALA A 48 2.55 -7.40 2.61
CA ALA A 48 3.13 -8.73 2.72
C ALA A 48 2.07 -9.79 3.09
N ILE A 49 1.20 -9.52 4.07
CA ILE A 49 0.13 -10.44 4.47
C ILE A 49 -0.81 -10.75 3.29
N VAL A 50 -1.18 -9.72 2.51
CA VAL A 50 -2.05 -9.93 1.34
C VAL A 50 -1.32 -10.72 0.23
N ASN A 51 -0.05 -10.41 -0.03
CA ASN A 51 0.78 -11.15 -0.99
C ASN A 51 0.87 -12.63 -0.60
N ASP A 52 1.16 -12.92 0.67
CA ASP A 52 1.27 -14.28 1.18
C ASP A 52 -0.05 -15.04 1.06
N GLU A 53 -1.17 -14.39 1.36
CA GLU A 53 -2.49 -15.00 1.24
C GLU A 53 -2.86 -15.30 -0.22
N ILE A 54 -2.58 -14.40 -1.15
CA ILE A 54 -2.77 -14.66 -2.58
C ILE A 54 -1.94 -15.88 -3.01
N ASN A 55 -0.67 -15.95 -2.62
CA ASN A 55 0.19 -17.07 -2.93
C ASN A 55 -0.32 -18.38 -2.32
N ARG A 56 -0.86 -18.35 -1.09
CA ARG A 56 -1.47 -19.50 -0.43
C ARG A 56 -2.71 -20.00 -1.19
N LEU A 57 -3.61 -19.08 -1.52
CA LEU A 57 -4.87 -19.39 -2.21
C LEU A 57 -4.61 -19.92 -3.63
N ARG A 58 -3.66 -19.36 -4.37
CA ARG A 58 -3.25 -19.84 -5.69
C ARG A 58 -2.72 -21.28 -5.64
N LYS A 59 -2.00 -21.66 -4.58
CA LYS A 59 -1.54 -23.05 -4.39
C LYS A 59 -2.69 -24.02 -4.11
N LEU A 60 -3.70 -23.57 -3.37
CA LEU A 60 -4.90 -24.37 -3.06
C LEU A 60 -5.85 -24.48 -4.27
N HIS A 61 -5.88 -23.48 -5.13
CA HIS A 61 -6.78 -23.40 -6.27
C HIS A 61 -6.00 -23.20 -7.59
N PRO A 62 -5.17 -24.19 -8.01
CA PRO A 62 -4.24 -24.03 -9.14
C PRO A 62 -4.93 -23.77 -10.48
N ASN A 63 -6.20 -24.11 -10.60
CA ASN A 63 -7.00 -23.90 -11.82
C ASN A 63 -7.72 -22.53 -11.85
N LYS A 64 -7.59 -21.72 -10.79
CA LYS A 64 -8.21 -20.41 -10.69
C LYS A 64 -7.14 -19.31 -10.75
N PRO A 65 -6.84 -18.77 -11.93
CA PRO A 65 -5.81 -17.75 -12.10
C PRO A 65 -6.20 -16.45 -11.40
N VAL A 66 -5.20 -15.74 -10.92
CA VAL A 66 -5.32 -14.40 -10.32
C VAL A 66 -4.66 -13.39 -11.24
N TYR A 67 -5.43 -12.45 -11.73
CA TYR A 67 -4.94 -11.33 -12.53
C TYR A 67 -5.08 -10.02 -11.78
N VAL A 68 -4.13 -9.14 -11.98
CA VAL A 68 -4.19 -7.75 -11.52
C VAL A 68 -4.54 -6.87 -12.70
N VAL A 69 -5.43 -5.92 -12.50
CA VAL A 69 -5.68 -4.82 -13.42
C VAL A 69 -5.44 -3.52 -12.68
N VAL A 70 -4.43 -2.79 -13.12
CA VAL A 70 -4.08 -1.47 -12.58
C VAL A 70 -4.90 -0.41 -13.29
N GLU A 71 -5.59 0.43 -12.52
CA GLU A 71 -6.24 1.64 -13.04
C GLU A 71 -5.22 2.77 -13.18
N ASP A 72 -5.30 3.83 -12.38
CA ASP A 72 -4.37 4.95 -12.48
C ASP A 72 -2.98 4.60 -11.94
N MET A 73 -2.94 3.88 -10.79
CA MET A 73 -1.69 3.64 -10.08
C MET A 73 -1.66 2.31 -9.35
N CYS A 74 -0.50 1.64 -9.38
CA CYS A 74 -0.14 0.58 -8.44
C CYS A 74 1.35 0.71 -8.10
N ALA A 75 1.62 1.44 -7.02
CA ALA A 75 2.97 1.78 -6.59
C ALA A 75 3.30 1.21 -5.20
N SER A 76 4.58 0.98 -4.91
CA SER A 76 5.07 0.57 -3.60
C SER A 76 4.33 -0.68 -3.06
N GLY A 77 3.72 -0.62 -1.88
CA GLY A 77 2.97 -1.74 -1.28
C GLY A 77 1.88 -2.32 -2.18
N CYS A 78 1.26 -1.52 -3.07
CA CYS A 78 0.35 -2.03 -4.08
C CYS A 78 1.06 -2.99 -5.05
N TYR A 79 2.24 -2.61 -5.53
CA TYR A 79 3.01 -3.47 -6.43
C TYR A 79 3.55 -4.72 -5.70
N TYR A 80 3.83 -4.62 -4.40
CA TYR A 80 4.14 -5.79 -3.57
C TYR A 80 3.03 -6.84 -3.64
N ILE A 81 1.78 -6.40 -3.48
CA ILE A 81 0.60 -7.28 -3.62
C ILE A 81 0.46 -7.79 -5.06
N ALA A 82 0.55 -6.89 -6.04
CA ALA A 82 0.37 -7.23 -7.45
C ALA A 82 1.37 -8.28 -7.94
N ALA A 83 2.58 -8.30 -7.40
CA ALA A 83 3.61 -9.27 -7.74
C ALA A 83 3.19 -10.72 -7.45
N ALA A 84 2.24 -10.96 -6.53
CA ALA A 84 1.71 -12.30 -6.26
C ALA A 84 0.77 -12.84 -7.35
N ALA A 85 0.34 -12.02 -8.30
CA ALA A 85 -0.58 -12.43 -9.36
C ALA A 85 0.10 -13.23 -10.49
N ASP A 86 -0.71 -14.00 -11.24
CA ASP A 86 -0.24 -14.71 -12.43
C ASP A 86 0.12 -13.73 -13.54
N ARG A 87 -0.69 -12.68 -13.74
CA ARG A 87 -0.43 -11.61 -14.70
C ARG A 87 -0.91 -10.27 -14.17
N ILE A 88 -0.25 -9.21 -14.65
CA ILE A 88 -0.54 -7.82 -14.33
C ILE A 88 -0.84 -7.08 -15.63
N TYR A 89 -2.04 -6.52 -15.72
CA TYR A 89 -2.50 -5.69 -16.82
C TYR A 89 -2.57 -4.24 -16.39
N VAL A 90 -2.27 -3.34 -17.30
CA VAL A 90 -2.16 -1.90 -17.02
C VAL A 90 -2.80 -1.09 -18.15
N SER A 91 -3.11 0.18 -17.91
CA SER A 91 -3.30 1.17 -18.98
C SER A 91 -1.93 1.71 -19.42
N GLN A 92 -1.82 2.29 -20.62
CA GLN A 92 -0.57 2.90 -21.10
C GLN A 92 -0.03 3.95 -20.13
N ALA A 93 -0.92 4.73 -19.54
CA ALA A 93 -0.62 5.83 -18.63
C ALA A 93 -0.63 5.45 -17.14
N SER A 94 -0.98 4.22 -16.78
CA SER A 94 -0.92 3.77 -15.38
C SER A 94 0.48 3.98 -14.80
N ILE A 95 0.56 4.35 -13.54
CA ILE A 95 1.83 4.48 -12.81
C ILE A 95 2.12 3.20 -12.05
N VAL A 96 3.26 2.55 -12.32
CA VAL A 96 3.61 1.24 -11.77
C VAL A 96 5.04 1.23 -11.24
N GLY A 97 5.29 0.53 -10.14
CA GLY A 97 6.64 0.35 -9.58
C GLY A 97 6.78 0.96 -8.19
N SER A 98 7.67 1.94 -8.04
CA SER A 98 8.03 2.48 -6.71
C SER A 98 8.46 1.37 -5.74
N ILE A 99 9.32 0.45 -6.23
CA ILE A 99 9.83 -0.67 -5.45
C ILE A 99 10.93 -0.15 -4.53
N GLY A 100 10.51 0.39 -3.41
CA GLY A 100 11.36 1.03 -2.42
C GLY A 100 10.65 1.18 -1.10
N VAL A 101 11.41 1.56 -0.06
CA VAL A 101 10.90 1.79 1.30
C VAL A 101 11.42 3.13 1.78
N LEU A 102 10.57 3.92 2.37
CA LEU A 102 10.94 5.19 2.95
C LEU A 102 10.41 5.32 4.39
N MET A 103 11.12 6.08 5.18
CA MET A 103 10.64 6.62 6.46
C MET A 103 10.97 8.12 6.46
N SER A 104 9.99 8.94 6.74
CA SER A 104 10.18 10.39 6.81
C SER A 104 9.82 10.92 8.19
N SER A 105 10.58 11.92 8.66
CA SER A 105 10.29 12.65 9.89
C SER A 105 10.78 14.10 9.75
N PHE A 106 10.30 14.96 10.62
CA PHE A 106 10.77 16.35 10.73
C PHE A 106 11.62 16.50 11.96
N GLY A 107 12.61 17.43 11.94
CA GLY A 107 13.40 17.83 13.09
C GLY A 107 13.09 19.28 13.47
N PHE A 108 12.78 19.51 14.76
CA PHE A 108 12.40 20.82 15.28
C PHE A 108 13.44 21.43 16.22
N THR A 109 14.61 20.82 16.40
CA THR A 109 15.65 21.30 17.32
C THR A 109 16.06 22.74 17.05
N GLY A 110 16.33 23.10 15.79
CA GLY A 110 16.71 24.46 15.42
C GLY A 110 15.59 25.49 15.61
N LEU A 111 14.32 25.09 15.58
CA LEU A 111 13.20 25.96 15.90
C LEU A 111 13.09 26.19 17.41
N MET A 112 13.27 25.13 18.20
CA MET A 112 13.24 25.22 19.66
C MET A 112 14.37 26.14 20.18
N ASP A 113 15.57 26.00 19.63
CA ASP A 113 16.70 26.86 19.98
C ASP A 113 16.40 28.33 19.73
N LYS A 114 15.78 28.67 18.58
CA LYS A 114 15.40 30.05 18.25
C LYS A 114 14.29 30.60 19.15
N LEU A 115 13.44 29.75 19.70
CA LEU A 115 12.33 30.13 20.59
C LEU A 115 12.72 30.03 22.07
N GLY A 116 13.93 29.62 22.41
CA GLY A 116 14.38 29.42 23.79
C GLY A 116 13.65 28.27 24.51
N ILE A 117 13.20 27.25 23.74
CA ILE A 117 12.49 26.08 24.29
C ILE A 117 13.50 24.99 24.59
N GLU A 118 13.54 24.54 25.85
CA GLU A 118 14.38 23.43 26.30
C GLU A 118 13.62 22.11 26.30
N ARG A 119 14.19 21.09 25.63
CA ARG A 119 13.67 19.69 25.64
C ARG A 119 14.26 18.94 26.82
N ARG A 120 13.41 18.44 27.72
CA ARG A 120 13.81 17.63 28.89
C ARG A 120 13.34 16.21 28.74
N LEU A 121 14.00 15.44 27.87
CA LEU A 121 13.69 14.04 27.62
C LEU A 121 14.41 13.14 28.63
N MET A 122 13.66 12.33 29.36
CA MET A 122 14.18 11.26 30.21
C MET A 122 13.72 9.92 29.67
N THR A 123 14.63 8.98 29.45
CA THR A 123 14.31 7.64 28.92
C THR A 123 14.95 6.55 29.78
N ALA A 124 14.27 5.44 29.88
CA ALA A 124 14.88 4.17 30.28
C ALA A 124 15.04 3.31 29.02
N GLY A 125 16.29 2.96 28.72
CA GLY A 125 16.70 2.36 27.44
C GLY A 125 17.39 3.39 26.53
N GLU A 126 18.65 3.11 26.20
CA GLU A 126 19.55 4.02 25.48
C GLU A 126 18.98 4.57 24.16
N ASN A 127 18.23 3.74 23.43
CA ASN A 127 17.70 4.09 22.11
C ASN A 127 16.19 4.41 22.13
N LYS A 128 15.57 4.62 23.31
CA LYS A 128 14.13 4.85 23.41
C LYS A 128 13.66 6.16 22.76
N GLY A 129 14.57 7.13 22.60
CA GLY A 129 14.36 8.38 21.89
C GLY A 129 14.70 8.32 20.40
N LEU A 130 14.79 7.13 19.81
CA LEU A 130 15.01 6.97 18.36
C LEU A 130 13.91 7.72 17.58
N MET A 131 14.30 8.55 16.62
CA MET A 131 13.40 9.36 15.77
C MET A 131 12.57 10.43 16.50
N ASP A 132 12.92 10.78 17.75
CA ASP A 132 12.29 11.93 18.42
C ASP A 132 12.56 13.22 17.62
N PRO A 133 11.52 13.92 17.11
CA PRO A 133 11.69 15.10 16.25
C PRO A 133 12.24 16.32 17.01
N PHE A 134 12.22 16.29 18.33
CA PHE A 134 12.68 17.37 19.20
C PHE A 134 14.07 17.12 19.79
N SER A 135 14.74 16.05 19.41
CA SER A 135 16.10 15.71 19.77
C SER A 135 17.04 15.74 18.57
N PRO A 136 18.34 16.03 18.77
CA PRO A 136 19.32 15.97 17.68
C PRO A 136 19.39 14.57 17.05
N TYR A 137 19.44 14.52 15.72
CA TYR A 137 19.52 13.28 14.98
C TYR A 137 20.93 12.70 15.02
N SER A 138 21.12 11.54 15.63
CA SER A 138 22.44 10.92 15.76
C SER A 138 22.81 10.05 14.54
N ALA A 139 24.11 10.00 14.22
CA ALA A 139 24.64 9.13 13.16
C ALA A 139 24.34 7.65 13.43
N LYS A 140 24.44 7.20 14.69
CA LYS A 140 24.09 5.84 15.11
C LYS A 140 22.61 5.49 14.81
N HIS A 141 21.69 6.40 15.10
CA HIS A 141 20.27 6.22 14.83
C HIS A 141 19.99 6.19 13.34
N LYS A 142 20.69 7.03 12.55
CA LYS A 142 20.60 7.02 11.10
C LYS A 142 21.02 5.68 10.52
N GLU A 143 22.16 5.17 10.92
CA GLU A 143 22.69 3.89 10.45
C GLU A 143 21.73 2.73 10.78
N PHE A 144 21.24 2.67 12.01
CA PHE A 144 20.27 1.67 12.44
C PHE A 144 18.98 1.72 11.59
N THR A 145 18.43 2.93 11.39
CA THR A 145 17.22 3.11 10.58
C THR A 145 17.44 2.71 9.13
N GLN A 146 18.58 3.07 8.53
CA GLN A 146 18.93 2.68 7.17
C GLN A 146 19.08 1.16 7.02
N ALA A 147 19.67 0.48 8.02
CA ALA A 147 19.77 -0.98 8.01
C ALA A 147 18.38 -1.65 8.04
N MET A 148 17.48 -1.16 8.90
CA MET A 148 16.09 -1.63 8.96
C MET A 148 15.32 -1.41 7.65
N LEU A 149 15.45 -0.21 7.04
CA LEU A 149 14.81 0.08 5.75
C LEU A 149 15.35 -0.82 4.64
N LYS A 150 16.66 -1.10 4.65
CA LYS A 150 17.28 -2.01 3.69
C LYS A 150 16.72 -3.43 3.82
N GLU A 151 16.57 -3.95 5.04
CA GLU A 151 15.99 -5.27 5.29
C GLU A 151 14.56 -5.38 4.73
N ILE A 152 13.70 -4.39 5.01
CA ILE A 152 12.34 -4.34 4.48
C ILE A 152 12.34 -4.26 2.94
N HIS A 153 13.27 -3.48 2.37
CA HIS A 153 13.42 -3.34 0.93
C HIS A 153 13.86 -4.65 0.27
N GLU A 154 14.78 -5.39 0.89
CA GLU A 154 15.22 -6.70 0.40
C GLU A 154 14.07 -7.73 0.40
N GLN A 155 13.18 -7.69 1.39
CA GLN A 155 11.97 -8.52 1.40
C GLN A 155 11.05 -8.18 0.22
N PHE A 156 10.85 -6.90 -0.07
CA PHE A 156 10.06 -6.46 -1.22
C PHE A 156 10.68 -6.91 -2.55
N ILE A 157 11.98 -6.70 -2.72
CA ILE A 157 12.72 -7.16 -3.90
C ILE A 157 12.55 -8.67 -4.10
N ALA A 158 12.67 -9.46 -3.03
CA ALA A 158 12.51 -10.90 -3.09
C ALA A 158 11.10 -11.30 -3.55
N ALA A 159 10.05 -10.66 -3.02
CA ALA A 159 8.67 -10.91 -3.43
C ALA A 159 8.45 -10.60 -4.93
N VAL A 160 8.99 -9.47 -5.42
CA VAL A 160 8.90 -9.10 -6.84
C VAL A 160 9.65 -10.10 -7.72
N ARG A 161 10.87 -10.50 -7.34
CA ARG A 161 11.65 -11.49 -8.08
C ARG A 161 10.93 -12.83 -8.17
N VAL A 162 10.35 -13.28 -7.06
CA VAL A 162 9.57 -14.53 -7.02
C VAL A 162 8.34 -14.44 -7.92
N GLY A 163 7.56 -13.36 -7.77
CA GLY A 163 6.31 -13.19 -8.50
C GLY A 163 6.49 -12.94 -10.01
N ARG A 164 7.46 -12.13 -10.37
CA ARG A 164 7.72 -11.83 -11.80
C ARG A 164 8.59 -12.91 -12.47
N GLY A 165 9.49 -13.56 -11.76
CA GLY A 165 10.33 -14.62 -12.28
C GLY A 165 11.09 -14.21 -13.55
N LYS A 166 11.08 -15.07 -14.56
CA LYS A 166 11.76 -14.84 -15.85
C LYS A 166 11.20 -13.67 -16.68
N ARG A 167 10.04 -13.12 -16.31
CA ARG A 167 9.43 -11.96 -16.98
C ARG A 167 10.15 -10.66 -16.65
N LEU A 168 10.74 -10.59 -15.44
CA LEU A 168 11.46 -9.40 -14.98
C LEU A 168 12.73 -9.18 -15.79
N LYS A 169 12.86 -7.99 -16.36
CA LYS A 169 14.07 -7.54 -17.03
C LYS A 169 14.84 -6.62 -16.09
N GLU A 170 15.48 -7.25 -15.11
CA GLU A 170 16.15 -6.54 -14.03
C GLU A 170 17.25 -5.64 -14.52
N ASN A 171 17.25 -4.40 -14.05
CA ASN A 171 18.29 -3.40 -14.26
C ASN A 171 18.50 -2.64 -12.92
N PRO A 172 19.55 -1.81 -12.79
CA PRO A 172 19.86 -1.11 -11.53
C PRO A 172 18.74 -0.19 -11.02
N GLU A 173 17.83 0.28 -11.89
CA GLU A 173 16.80 1.25 -11.55
C GLU A 173 15.51 0.60 -11.04
N ILE A 174 15.22 -0.66 -11.40
CA ILE A 174 13.97 -1.34 -11.07
C ILE A 174 13.69 -1.32 -9.56
N PHE A 175 14.73 -1.50 -8.76
CA PHE A 175 14.62 -1.55 -7.30
C PHE A 175 15.11 -0.27 -6.61
N SER A 176 15.18 0.84 -7.34
CA SER A 176 15.65 2.13 -6.79
C SER A 176 14.53 2.98 -6.16
N GLY A 177 13.28 2.53 -6.23
CA GLY A 177 12.11 3.30 -5.81
C GLY A 177 11.51 4.17 -6.93
N LEU A 178 12.02 4.09 -8.15
CA LEU A 178 11.43 4.74 -9.31
C LEU A 178 10.10 4.09 -9.72
N PHE A 179 9.30 4.82 -10.47
CA PHE A 179 8.05 4.35 -11.07
C PHE A 179 8.03 4.64 -12.57
N TRP A 180 7.22 3.89 -13.29
CA TRP A 180 7.16 3.93 -14.74
C TRP A 180 5.71 4.01 -15.23
N THR A 181 5.53 4.49 -16.45
CA THR A 181 4.24 4.35 -17.13
C THR A 181 3.95 2.88 -17.42
N GLY A 182 2.68 2.53 -17.56
CA GLY A 182 2.27 1.16 -17.86
C GLY A 182 2.95 0.61 -19.11
N SER A 183 3.07 1.42 -20.17
CA SER A 183 3.80 1.02 -21.38
C SER A 183 5.25 0.65 -21.08
N HIS A 184 5.95 1.44 -20.28
CA HIS A 184 7.33 1.15 -19.90
C HIS A 184 7.43 -0.03 -18.92
N ALA A 185 6.49 -0.16 -17.98
CA ALA A 185 6.42 -1.29 -17.06
C ALA A 185 6.32 -2.65 -17.78
N ILE A 186 5.61 -2.71 -18.92
CA ILE A 186 5.56 -3.91 -19.77
C ILE A 186 6.97 -4.20 -20.34
N THR A 187 7.69 -3.21 -20.82
CA THR A 187 9.05 -3.42 -21.37
C THR A 187 10.04 -3.92 -20.31
N LEU A 188 9.87 -3.51 -19.05
CA LEU A 188 10.67 -3.92 -17.91
C LEU A 188 10.23 -5.27 -17.31
N GLY A 189 9.12 -5.82 -17.79
CA GLY A 189 8.54 -7.05 -17.24
C GLY A 189 7.85 -6.86 -15.89
N LEU A 190 7.56 -5.63 -15.50
CA LEU A 190 6.77 -5.29 -14.32
C LEU A 190 5.26 -5.48 -14.56
N ALA A 191 4.81 -5.41 -15.82
CA ALA A 191 3.47 -5.75 -16.26
C ALA A 191 3.52 -6.72 -17.46
N ASP A 192 2.39 -7.36 -17.76
CA ASP A 192 2.33 -8.40 -18.80
C ASP A 192 1.61 -7.93 -20.06
N GLY A 193 0.80 -6.88 -19.98
CA GLY A 193 0.06 -6.36 -21.13
C GLY A 193 -0.85 -5.21 -20.79
N LEU A 194 -1.47 -4.66 -21.82
CA LEU A 194 -2.51 -3.64 -21.67
C LEU A 194 -3.85 -4.34 -21.43
N GLY A 195 -4.70 -3.75 -20.58
CA GLY A 195 -6.05 -4.26 -20.33
C GLY A 195 -6.81 -3.48 -19.27
N THR A 196 -8.13 -3.59 -19.36
CA THR A 196 -9.12 -3.14 -18.37
C THR A 196 -9.77 -4.37 -17.73
N VAL A 197 -10.50 -4.19 -16.63
CA VAL A 197 -11.25 -5.28 -15.98
C VAL A 197 -12.12 -6.01 -17.01
N ASP A 198 -12.90 -5.27 -17.81
CA ASP A 198 -13.81 -5.83 -18.81
C ASP A 198 -13.06 -6.58 -19.92
N SER A 199 -11.95 -6.01 -20.43
CA SER A 199 -11.17 -6.67 -21.48
C SER A 199 -10.48 -7.93 -20.98
N VAL A 200 -9.96 -7.93 -19.74
CA VAL A 200 -9.31 -9.10 -19.13
C VAL A 200 -10.35 -10.20 -18.84
N ALA A 201 -11.52 -9.84 -18.33
CA ALA A 201 -12.61 -10.79 -18.11
C ALA A 201 -13.04 -11.43 -19.44
N ARG A 202 -13.40 -10.64 -20.43
CA ARG A 202 -13.90 -11.11 -21.73
C ARG A 202 -12.84 -11.84 -22.57
N ASP A 203 -11.64 -11.23 -22.71
CA ASP A 203 -10.68 -11.67 -23.72
C ASP A 203 -9.66 -12.67 -23.16
N VAL A 204 -9.37 -12.62 -21.86
CA VAL A 204 -8.37 -13.49 -21.20
C VAL A 204 -9.04 -14.61 -20.41
N LEU A 205 -9.97 -14.27 -19.50
CA LEU A 205 -10.71 -15.28 -18.71
C LEU A 205 -11.84 -15.95 -19.48
N LYS A 206 -12.29 -15.35 -20.60
CA LYS A 206 -13.45 -15.82 -21.39
C LYS A 206 -14.72 -15.88 -20.54
N ALA A 207 -14.86 -14.95 -19.62
CA ALA A 207 -16.02 -14.76 -18.75
C ALA A 207 -16.73 -13.46 -19.13
N GLU A 208 -18.05 -13.53 -19.35
CA GLU A 208 -18.87 -12.34 -19.67
C GLU A 208 -19.36 -11.66 -18.38
N ASP A 209 -19.63 -12.45 -17.35
CA ASP A 209 -20.15 -11.94 -16.08
C ASP A 209 -19.02 -11.70 -15.07
N VAL A 210 -19.05 -10.54 -14.42
CA VAL A 210 -18.11 -10.15 -13.36
C VAL A 210 -18.89 -9.93 -12.05
N ILE A 211 -18.51 -10.66 -11.01
CA ILE A 211 -19.08 -10.53 -9.66
C ILE A 211 -18.11 -9.72 -8.80
N ASP A 212 -18.61 -8.66 -8.16
CA ASP A 212 -17.82 -7.79 -7.27
C ASP A 212 -17.87 -8.29 -5.83
N TYR A 213 -16.75 -8.87 -5.34
CA TYR A 213 -16.56 -9.33 -3.97
C TYR A 213 -15.99 -8.26 -3.05
N THR A 214 -15.83 -7.01 -3.51
CA THR A 214 -15.24 -5.94 -2.71
C THR A 214 -16.08 -5.70 -1.45
N VAL A 215 -15.46 -5.88 -0.28
CA VAL A 215 -16.08 -5.54 1.01
C VAL A 215 -16.27 -4.03 1.05
N ARG A 216 -17.52 -3.59 1.14
CA ARG A 216 -17.87 -2.17 1.27
C ARG A 216 -18.38 -1.90 2.66
N GLU A 217 -17.94 -0.81 3.24
CA GLU A 217 -18.52 -0.34 4.51
C GLU A 217 -20.03 -0.14 4.37
N GLY A 218 -20.78 -0.62 5.34
CA GLY A 218 -22.21 -0.43 5.41
C GLY A 218 -22.59 1.07 5.40
N LEU A 219 -23.77 1.39 4.90
CA LEU A 219 -24.28 2.78 4.93
C LEU A 219 -24.30 3.33 6.35
N SER A 220 -24.61 2.50 7.35
CA SER A 220 -24.57 2.84 8.79
C SER A 220 -23.18 3.30 9.24
N ASP A 221 -22.14 2.58 8.84
CA ASP A 221 -20.76 2.88 9.25
C ASP A 221 -20.24 4.17 8.59
N ARG A 222 -20.60 4.38 7.32
CA ARG A 222 -20.31 5.64 6.61
C ARG A 222 -21.00 6.83 7.25
N VAL A 223 -22.24 6.68 7.66
CA VAL A 223 -23.02 7.72 8.34
C VAL A 223 -22.40 8.00 9.71
N LEU A 224 -22.09 6.98 10.51
CA LEU A 224 -21.44 7.11 11.81
C LEU A 224 -20.08 7.79 11.73
N LYS A 225 -19.24 7.41 10.76
CA LYS A 225 -17.93 8.06 10.52
C LYS A 225 -18.09 9.54 10.14
N LYS A 226 -19.05 9.86 9.25
CA LYS A 226 -19.33 11.26 8.87
C LYS A 226 -19.87 12.08 10.04
N PHE A 227 -20.77 11.53 10.84
CA PHE A 227 -21.27 12.19 12.06
C PHE A 227 -20.18 12.37 13.10
N GLY A 228 -19.35 11.35 13.34
CA GLY A 228 -18.21 11.44 14.26
C GLY A 228 -17.19 12.51 13.85
N ALA A 229 -16.87 12.59 12.57
CA ALA A 229 -15.99 13.63 12.04
C ALA A 229 -16.61 15.04 12.18
N ALA A 230 -17.90 15.20 11.85
CA ALA A 230 -18.60 16.48 11.97
C ALA A 230 -18.72 16.96 13.44
N VAL A 231 -18.97 16.02 14.37
CA VAL A 231 -18.98 16.32 15.81
C VAL A 231 -17.58 16.66 16.31
N GLY A 232 -16.54 15.94 15.85
CA GLY A 232 -15.14 16.23 16.17
C GLY A 232 -14.68 17.60 15.67
N GLU A 233 -15.01 17.97 14.43
CA GLU A 233 -14.74 19.31 13.88
C GLU A 233 -15.55 20.40 14.60
N GLY A 234 -16.81 20.14 14.93
CA GLY A 234 -17.64 21.07 15.69
C GLY A 234 -17.08 21.32 17.09
N ALA A 235 -16.66 20.27 17.78
CA ALA A 235 -16.02 20.38 19.10
C ALA A 235 -14.66 21.11 19.03
N ALA A 236 -13.83 20.83 18.04
CA ALA A 236 -12.56 21.50 17.83
C ALA A 236 -12.73 22.99 17.53
N ARG A 237 -13.74 23.37 16.71
CA ARG A 237 -14.09 24.77 16.44
C ARG A 237 -14.65 25.51 17.68
N ALA A 238 -15.47 24.81 18.47
CA ALA A 238 -16.00 25.38 19.70
C ALA A 238 -14.90 25.66 20.73
N LEU A 239 -13.97 24.72 20.93
CA LEU A 239 -12.82 24.87 21.82
C LEU A 239 -11.82 25.94 21.30
N GLY A 240 -11.57 25.98 19.98
CA GLY A 240 -10.69 26.96 19.37
C GLY A 240 -11.20 28.40 19.50
N ASN A 241 -12.51 28.62 19.45
CA ASN A 241 -13.11 29.93 19.57
C ASN A 241 -13.13 30.47 21.02
N GLU A 242 -13.06 29.63 22.04
CA GLU A 242 -12.98 30.11 23.44
C GLU A 242 -11.58 30.62 23.83
N TRP A 243 -10.53 30.11 23.18
CA TRP A 243 -9.15 30.53 23.47
C TRP A 243 -8.73 31.82 22.74
N LEU A 244 -9.49 32.28 21.76
CA LEU A 244 -9.20 33.47 20.94
C LEU A 244 -10.02 34.71 21.30
N LYS A 245 -10.79 34.69 22.39
CA LYS A 245 -11.49 35.94 22.87
C LYS A 245 -10.49 36.74 23.67
N PRO A 246 -10.13 37.99 23.24
CA PRO A 246 -9.37 38.90 24.07
C PRO A 246 -10.21 39.31 25.30
N ARG A 247 -9.60 39.23 26.46
CA ARG A 247 -10.14 39.81 27.71
C ARG A 247 -9.87 41.30 27.74
#